data_710ce7d214ad4a5f6af7caec399621dd
#
_entry.id   710ce7d214ad4a5f6af7caec399621dd
#
_cell.length_a   1.000
_cell.length_b   1.000
_cell.length_c   1.000
_cell.angle_alpha   90.00
_cell.angle_beta   90.00
_cell.angle_gamma   90.00
#
_symmetry.space_group_name_H-M   'P 1'
#
loop_
_entity.id
_entity.type
_entity.pdbx_description
1 polymer ?
#
loop_
_entity_poly.entity_id
_entity_poly.type
_entity_poly.pdbx_seq_one_letter_code
_entity_poly.pdbx_strand_id
1 'polypeptide(L)'
;MEKITIYTQGACGYCKTIKDELEKNNIEFENRIISEWKTEWDKITSLTGIPTTPTICYKDSYFIPARDFGNPQQLINILKNFKKSEFSESRQVFEKIKTLNSNINTAFGRLDQLLRQVEQKIDKL
;
A
#
# COMPACT_ATOMS: atom_id res chain seq x y z
N MET A 1 5.01 -19.52 -8.68
CA MET A 1 4.83 -18.16 -8.09
C MET A 1 5.47 -18.15 -6.71
N GLU A 2 6.30 -17.14 -6.42
CA GLU A 2 6.89 -17.02 -5.09
C GLU A 2 5.80 -16.77 -4.04
N LYS A 3 6.08 -17.17 -2.80
CA LYS A 3 5.13 -17.02 -1.69
C LYS A 3 4.97 -15.56 -1.31
N ILE A 4 3.73 -15.13 -1.17
CA ILE A 4 3.36 -13.79 -0.73
C ILE A 4 3.26 -13.79 0.79
N THR A 5 3.75 -12.73 1.43
CA THR A 5 3.57 -12.52 2.86
C THR A 5 2.64 -11.33 3.07
N ILE A 6 1.64 -11.49 3.94
CA ILE A 6 0.71 -10.43 4.30
C ILE A 6 0.81 -10.14 5.80
N TYR A 7 1.07 -8.87 6.13
CA TYR A 7 1.12 -8.40 7.53
C TYR A 7 -0.23 -7.83 7.92
N THR A 8 -0.82 -8.39 8.95
CA THR A 8 -2.20 -8.09 9.37
C THR A 8 -2.29 -7.83 10.87
N GLN A 9 -3.45 -7.35 11.32
CA GLN A 9 -3.79 -7.28 12.74
C GLN A 9 -5.21 -7.78 12.96
N GLY A 10 -5.51 -8.22 14.20
CA GLY A 10 -6.74 -8.97 14.49
C GLY A 10 -8.03 -8.22 14.24
N ALA A 11 -8.07 -6.90 14.45
CA ALA A 11 -9.26 -6.08 14.26
C ALA A 11 -9.37 -5.43 12.88
N CYS A 12 -8.60 -5.90 11.90
CA CYS A 12 -8.53 -5.30 10.58
C CYS A 12 -9.52 -5.98 9.61
N GLY A 13 -10.65 -5.34 9.35
CA GLY A 13 -11.65 -5.84 8.40
C GLY A 13 -11.12 -5.91 6.96
N TYR A 14 -10.33 -4.93 6.54
CA TYR A 14 -9.74 -4.90 5.20
C TYR A 14 -8.68 -6.00 5.01
N CYS A 15 -7.96 -6.37 6.08
CA CYS A 15 -7.04 -7.50 6.05
C CYS A 15 -7.77 -8.80 5.66
N LYS A 16 -8.96 -9.02 6.24
CA LYS A 16 -9.79 -10.18 5.90
C LYS A 16 -10.23 -10.13 4.44
N THR A 17 -10.68 -8.97 3.98
CA THR A 17 -11.11 -8.78 2.58
C THR A 17 -9.99 -9.12 1.61
N ILE A 18 -8.77 -8.67 1.88
CA ILE A 18 -7.60 -8.97 1.03
C ILE A 18 -7.26 -10.46 1.06
N LYS A 19 -7.26 -11.07 2.24
CA LYS A 19 -6.98 -12.51 2.36
C LYS A 19 -8.00 -13.34 1.58
N ASP A 20 -9.28 -13.00 1.70
CA ASP A 20 -10.35 -13.68 0.98
C ASP A 20 -10.17 -13.55 -0.54
N GLU A 21 -9.79 -12.39 -1.01
CA GLU A 21 -9.55 -12.16 -2.45
C GLU A 21 -8.33 -12.93 -2.96
N LEU A 22 -7.27 -13.03 -2.17
CA LEU A 22 -6.10 -13.84 -2.51
C LEU A 22 -6.47 -15.33 -2.61
N GLU A 23 -7.24 -15.85 -1.66
CA GLU A 23 -7.72 -17.23 -1.67
C GLU A 23 -8.61 -17.51 -2.88
N LYS A 24 -9.52 -16.59 -3.19
CA LYS A 24 -10.42 -16.69 -4.34
C LYS A 24 -9.67 -16.78 -5.67
N ASN A 25 -8.51 -16.16 -5.77
CA ASN A 25 -7.67 -16.17 -6.95
C ASN A 25 -6.59 -17.27 -6.90
N ASN A 26 -6.67 -18.19 -5.94
CA ASN A 26 -5.73 -19.30 -5.77
C ASN A 26 -4.28 -18.82 -5.55
N ILE A 27 -4.10 -17.69 -4.88
CA ILE A 27 -2.80 -17.13 -4.54
C ILE A 27 -2.45 -17.53 -3.11
N GLU A 28 -1.38 -18.29 -2.94
CA GLU A 28 -0.90 -18.71 -1.64
C GLU A 28 -0.19 -17.54 -0.93
N PHE A 29 -0.43 -17.42 0.37
CA PHE A 29 0.20 -16.39 1.18
C PHE A 29 0.47 -16.87 2.61
N GLU A 30 1.46 -16.26 3.25
CA GLU A 30 1.70 -16.43 4.67
C GLU A 30 1.11 -15.22 5.41
N ASN A 31 0.21 -15.49 6.38
CA ASN A 31 -0.35 -14.45 7.21
C ASN A 31 0.54 -14.23 8.43
N ARG A 32 1.01 -13.01 8.63
CA ARG A 32 1.81 -12.61 9.80
C ARG A 32 1.10 -11.53 10.57
N ILE A 33 0.73 -11.85 11.82
CA ILE A 33 0.12 -10.87 12.72
C ILE A 33 1.21 -9.96 13.26
N ILE A 34 1.05 -8.65 13.12
CA ILE A 34 2.10 -7.68 13.43
C ILE A 34 2.57 -7.73 14.88
N SER A 35 1.70 -8.09 15.83
CA SER A 35 2.07 -8.24 17.24
C SER A 35 3.05 -9.40 17.49
N GLU A 36 2.99 -10.44 16.64
CA GLU A 36 3.89 -11.60 16.72
C GLU A 36 5.15 -11.41 15.88
N TRP A 37 5.15 -10.48 14.93
CA TRP A 37 6.24 -10.21 14.00
C TRP A 37 6.73 -8.76 14.12
N LYS A 38 6.84 -8.28 15.35
CA LYS A 38 7.12 -6.86 15.62
C LYS A 38 8.44 -6.38 15.03
N THR A 39 9.51 -7.16 15.12
CA THR A 39 10.83 -6.78 14.59
C THR A 39 10.78 -6.58 13.09
N GLU A 40 10.18 -7.53 12.37
CA GLU A 40 10.00 -7.46 10.92
C GLU A 40 9.08 -6.32 10.53
N TRP A 41 7.99 -6.14 11.27
CA TRP A 41 7.04 -5.06 11.04
C TRP A 41 7.68 -3.68 11.22
N ASP A 42 8.50 -3.50 12.25
CA ASP A 42 9.21 -2.25 12.50
C ASP A 42 10.18 -1.92 11.35
N LYS A 43 10.84 -2.92 10.79
CA LYS A 43 11.70 -2.74 9.62
C LYS A 43 10.89 -2.28 8.40
N ILE A 44 9.74 -2.90 8.17
CA ILE A 44 8.86 -2.57 7.05
C ILE A 44 8.32 -1.14 7.20
N THR A 45 7.85 -0.76 8.38
CA THR A 45 7.32 0.58 8.62
C THR A 45 8.40 1.65 8.52
N SER A 46 9.62 1.33 8.95
CA SER A 46 10.76 2.22 8.77
C SER A 46 11.11 2.41 7.29
N LEU A 47 11.02 1.34 6.50
CA LEU A 47 11.33 1.36 5.07
C LEU A 47 10.26 2.09 4.25
N THR A 48 8.99 1.80 4.49
CA THR A 48 7.87 2.36 3.73
C THR A 48 7.39 3.71 4.27
N GLY A 49 7.60 3.97 5.55
CA GLY A 49 7.09 5.16 6.22
C GLY A 49 5.59 5.13 6.51
N ILE A 50 4.91 3.98 6.29
CA ILE A 50 3.46 3.85 6.47
C ILE A 50 3.14 2.61 7.30
N PRO A 51 2.68 2.78 8.57
CA PRO A 51 2.34 1.65 9.45
C PRO A 51 0.89 1.19 9.25
N THR A 52 0.50 0.90 8.03
CA THR A 52 -0.88 0.52 7.69
C THR A 52 -0.99 -0.98 7.39
N THR A 53 -1.98 -1.66 7.95
CA THR A 53 -2.33 -3.03 7.61
C THR A 53 -3.56 -3.08 6.69
N PRO A 54 -3.64 -4.02 5.76
CA PRO A 54 -2.61 -5.01 5.46
C PRO A 54 -1.46 -4.41 4.65
N THR A 55 -0.25 -4.92 4.86
CA THR A 55 0.89 -4.66 3.97
C THR A 55 1.29 -5.98 3.34
N ILE A 56 1.35 -6.01 2.03
CA ILE A 56 1.66 -7.21 1.26
C ILE A 56 3.11 -7.14 0.78
N CYS A 57 3.87 -8.21 1.02
CA CYS A 57 5.25 -8.32 0.59
C CYS A 57 5.37 -9.41 -0.48
N TYR A 58 5.90 -9.05 -1.65
CA TYR A 58 6.11 -9.97 -2.75
C TYR A 58 7.35 -9.57 -3.54
N LYS A 59 8.25 -10.51 -3.77
CA LYS A 59 9.51 -10.29 -4.52
C LYS A 59 10.26 -9.04 -4.03
N ASP A 60 10.43 -8.91 -2.71
CA ASP A 60 11.11 -7.80 -2.04
C ASP A 60 10.46 -6.42 -2.27
N SER A 61 9.23 -6.39 -2.73
CA SER A 61 8.44 -5.16 -2.86
C SER A 61 7.28 -5.17 -1.89
N TYR A 62 6.85 -3.98 -1.47
CA TYR A 62 5.73 -3.81 -0.55
C TYR A 62 4.57 -3.14 -1.25
N PHE A 63 3.36 -3.64 -0.97
CA PHE A 63 2.13 -3.08 -1.53
C PHE A 63 1.22 -2.67 -0.38
N ILE A 64 0.87 -1.39 -0.35
CA ILE A 64 0.13 -0.76 0.74
C ILE A 64 -1.17 -0.18 0.18
N PRO A 65 -2.32 -0.39 0.85
CA PRO A 65 -3.57 0.22 0.43
C PRO A 65 -3.47 1.73 0.30
N ALA A 66 -4.14 2.30 -0.67
CA ALA A 66 -4.17 3.73 -1.00
C ALA A 66 -2.86 4.31 -1.55
N ARG A 67 -1.70 3.70 -1.24
CA ARG A 67 -0.43 4.08 -1.86
C ARG A 67 -0.23 3.37 -3.20
N ASP A 68 -0.47 2.06 -3.23
CA ASP A 68 -0.14 1.20 -4.36
C ASP A 68 -1.37 0.63 -5.06
N PHE A 69 -2.47 0.43 -4.35
CA PHE A 69 -3.72 -0.07 -4.92
C PHE A 69 -4.92 0.52 -4.20
N GLY A 70 -6.02 0.70 -4.92
CA GLY A 70 -7.25 1.30 -4.39
C GLY A 70 -8.33 0.29 -4.03
N ASN A 71 -8.23 -0.95 -4.53
CA ASN A 71 -9.19 -2.02 -4.25
C ASN A 71 -8.52 -3.38 -4.37
N PRO A 72 -9.14 -4.47 -3.85
CA PRO A 72 -8.54 -5.81 -3.89
C PRO A 72 -8.25 -6.31 -5.31
N GLN A 73 -9.07 -5.99 -6.28
CA GLN A 73 -8.88 -6.42 -7.66
C GLN A 73 -7.61 -5.81 -8.28
N GLN A 74 -7.33 -4.55 -7.97
CA GLN A 74 -6.10 -3.90 -8.42
C GLN A 74 -4.87 -4.60 -7.84
N LEU A 75 -4.92 -4.98 -6.57
CA LEU A 75 -3.83 -5.74 -5.94
C LEU A 75 -3.59 -7.06 -6.67
N ILE A 76 -4.65 -7.81 -6.97
CA ILE A 76 -4.54 -9.09 -7.68
C ILE A 76 -3.88 -8.88 -9.05
N ASN A 77 -4.29 -7.87 -9.79
CA ASN A 77 -3.72 -7.55 -11.10
C ASN A 77 -2.22 -7.20 -10.99
N ILE A 78 -1.85 -6.41 -9.98
CA ILE A 78 -0.45 -6.06 -9.73
C ILE A 78 0.37 -7.31 -9.46
N LEU A 79 -0.10 -8.19 -8.57
CA LEU A 79 0.62 -9.41 -8.20
C LEU A 79 0.80 -10.37 -9.38
N LYS A 80 -0.20 -10.50 -10.23
CA LYS A 80 -0.13 -11.38 -11.40
C LYS A 80 0.83 -10.87 -12.48
N ASN A 81 0.99 -9.55 -12.58
CA ASN A 81 1.78 -8.91 -13.63
C ASN A 81 3.09 -8.30 -13.10
N PHE A 82 3.40 -8.48 -11.82
CA PHE A 82 4.55 -7.85 -11.19
C PHE A 82 5.86 -8.42 -11.72
N LYS A 83 6.74 -7.51 -12.17
CA LYS A 83 8.12 -7.83 -12.54
C LYS A 83 9.04 -7.05 -11.61
N LYS A 84 10.01 -7.75 -11.01
CA LYS A 84 11.00 -7.12 -10.15
C LYS A 84 11.84 -6.13 -10.97
N SER A 85 11.98 -4.91 -10.44
CA SER A 85 12.84 -3.90 -11.04
C SER A 85 14.30 -4.34 -10.96
N GLU A 86 15.09 -4.03 -12.02
CA GLU A 86 16.54 -4.27 -12.04
C GLU A 86 17.27 -3.40 -11.01
N PHE A 87 16.64 -2.33 -10.53
CA PHE A 87 17.18 -1.40 -9.54
C PHE A 87 16.83 -1.76 -8.10
N SER A 88 16.72 -3.05 -7.79
CA SER A 88 16.35 -3.53 -6.45
C SER A 88 17.33 -3.10 -5.35
N GLU A 89 18.55 -2.73 -5.68
CA GLU A 89 19.55 -2.23 -4.73
C GLU A 89 19.15 -0.91 -4.09
N SER A 90 18.29 -0.14 -4.74
CA SER A 90 17.77 1.15 -4.26
C SER A 90 16.39 1.02 -3.62
N ARG A 91 16.07 -0.14 -3.09
CA ARG A 91 14.75 -0.47 -2.52
C ARG A 91 14.25 0.54 -1.50
N GLN A 92 15.11 0.99 -0.57
CA GLN A 92 14.73 1.99 0.43
C GLN A 92 14.32 3.31 -0.21
N VAL A 93 15.10 3.77 -1.17
CA VAL A 93 14.83 5.00 -1.91
C VAL A 93 13.54 4.84 -2.71
N PHE A 94 13.37 3.73 -3.39
CA PHE A 94 12.17 3.43 -4.20
C PHE A 94 10.89 3.43 -3.35
N GLU A 95 10.92 2.77 -2.18
CA GLU A 95 9.77 2.74 -1.27
C GLU A 95 9.43 4.13 -0.72
N LYS A 96 10.43 4.91 -0.37
CA LYS A 96 10.24 6.29 0.08
C LYS A 96 9.74 7.19 -1.03
N ILE A 97 10.19 7.00 -2.26
CA ILE A 97 9.70 7.76 -3.42
C ILE A 97 8.22 7.45 -3.68
N LYS A 98 7.79 6.19 -3.60
CA LYS A 98 6.39 5.83 -3.75
C LYS A 98 5.52 6.53 -2.70
N THR A 99 5.96 6.53 -1.45
CA THR A 99 5.25 7.20 -0.36
C THR A 99 5.20 8.71 -0.56
N LEU A 100 6.32 9.34 -0.92
CA LEU A 100 6.40 10.77 -1.19
C LEU A 100 5.48 11.15 -2.35
N ASN A 101 5.48 10.38 -3.42
CA ASN A 101 4.62 10.62 -4.57
C ASN A 101 3.14 10.54 -4.20
N SER A 102 2.74 9.56 -3.39
CA SER A 102 1.38 9.44 -2.87
C SER A 102 1.00 10.65 -2.01
N ASN A 103 1.89 11.10 -1.14
CA ASN A 103 1.67 12.27 -0.27
C ASN A 103 1.53 13.56 -1.09
N ILE A 104 2.35 13.73 -2.12
CA ILE A 104 2.29 14.87 -3.03
C ILE A 104 0.94 14.89 -3.76
N ASN A 105 0.49 13.77 -4.30
CA ASN A 105 -0.80 13.68 -4.99
C ASN A 105 -1.96 14.04 -4.06
N THR A 106 -1.92 13.59 -2.80
CA THR A 106 -2.92 13.95 -1.79
C THR A 106 -2.91 15.45 -1.52
N ALA A 107 -1.73 16.07 -1.37
CA ALA A 107 -1.57 17.50 -1.13
C ALA A 107 -2.11 18.32 -2.30
N PHE A 108 -1.83 17.92 -3.54
CA PHE A 108 -2.36 18.59 -4.73
C PHE A 108 -3.90 18.50 -4.79
N GLY A 109 -4.47 17.35 -4.45
CA GLY A 109 -5.92 17.20 -4.39
C GLY A 109 -6.57 18.15 -3.39
N ARG A 110 -5.98 18.31 -2.21
CA ARG A 110 -6.46 19.24 -1.18
C ARG A 110 -6.35 20.69 -1.64
N LEU A 111 -5.25 21.05 -2.28
CA LEU A 111 -5.04 22.39 -2.79
C LEU A 111 -6.08 22.73 -3.87
N ASP A 112 -6.34 21.81 -4.78
CA ASP A 112 -7.37 22.00 -5.81
C ASP A 112 -8.75 22.23 -5.21
N GLN A 113 -9.13 21.47 -4.17
CA GLN A 113 -10.39 21.66 -3.45
C GLN A 113 -10.48 23.05 -2.81
N LEU A 114 -9.39 23.52 -2.19
CA LEU A 114 -9.35 24.85 -1.59
C LEU A 114 -9.53 25.95 -2.63
N LEU A 115 -8.88 25.81 -3.78
CA LEU A 115 -9.02 26.77 -4.89
C LEU A 115 -10.46 26.82 -5.40
N ARG A 116 -11.13 25.70 -5.53
CA ARG A 116 -12.54 25.63 -5.94
C ARG A 116 -13.46 26.32 -4.92
N GLN A 117 -13.20 26.14 -3.63
CA GLN A 117 -13.96 26.80 -2.57
C GLN A 117 -13.80 28.32 -2.62
N VAL A 118 -12.59 28.80 -2.87
CA VAL A 118 -12.31 30.24 -3.02
C VAL A 118 -13.05 30.81 -4.22
N GLU A 119 -13.01 30.12 -5.37
CA GLU A 119 -13.74 30.53 -6.57
C GLU A 119 -15.24 30.65 -6.32
N GLN A 120 -15.83 29.68 -5.63
CA GLN A 120 -17.25 29.67 -5.28
C GLN A 120 -17.60 30.88 -4.39
N LYS A 121 -16.76 31.23 -3.44
CA LYS A 121 -16.96 32.38 -2.57
C LYS A 121 -16.88 33.70 -3.34
N ILE A 122 -15.97 33.80 -4.30
CA ILE A 122 -15.83 34.97 -5.16
C ILE A 122 -17.07 35.14 -6.04
N ASP A 123 -17.57 34.05 -6.62
CA ASP A 123 -18.77 34.10 -7.48
C ASP A 123 -20.04 34.53 -6.75
N LYS A 124 -20.07 34.40 -5.41
CA LYS A 124 -21.21 34.82 -4.58
C LYS A 124 -21.12 36.29 -4.13
N LEU A 125 -20.03 36.92 -4.40
CA LEU A 125 -19.87 38.34 -4.12
C LEU A 125 -20.48 39.19 -5.24
#